data_eab9d95887bcaca6e88c66d1c135cbd6
#
_entry.id   eab9d95887bcaca6e88c66d1c135cbd6
#
_cell.length_a   1.000
_cell.length_b   1.000
_cell.length_c   1.000
_cell.angle_alpha   90.00
_cell.angle_beta   90.00
_cell.angle_gamma   90.00
#
_symmetry.space_group_name_H-M   'P 1'
#
loop_
_entity.id
_entity.type
_entity.pdbx_description
1 polymer ?
#
loop_
_entity_poly.entity_id
_entity_poly.type
_entity_poly.pdbx_seq_one_letter_code
_entity_poly.pdbx_strand_id
1 'polypeptide(L)'
;MICINLENELSEFLEGYEKLIILGIGNELKFDDGVGPFIISKLNDFKLNSNILLINAFTVPENFTGKIRAENPSHIIIIDACLMGLKAGDVKIVDRKDFVNIGISTHSMSLNYFVKFLNNDNVLFIGIEPENLELIDSDSLGVEVIDYEFNGQLTSNVQKGADYLINVLKEIL
;
A
#
# COMPACT_ATOMS: atom_id res chain seq x y z
N MET A 1 -1.28 16.20 15.52
CA MET A 1 -0.28 15.60 16.43
C MET A 1 -0.07 14.09 16.16
N ILE A 2 -0.42 13.59 14.95
CA ILE A 2 -0.33 12.16 14.55
C ILE A 2 0.91 11.90 13.68
N CYS A 3 1.46 12.92 13.03
CA CYS A 3 2.55 12.75 12.04
C CYS A 3 3.94 12.35 12.61
N ILE A 4 4.24 12.71 13.85
CA ILE A 4 5.59 12.43 14.43
C ILE A 4 5.80 10.94 14.72
N ASN A 5 4.71 10.17 14.85
CA ASN A 5 4.79 8.76 15.20
C ASN A 5 5.11 7.87 13.98
N LEU A 6 4.52 8.15 12.81
CA LEU A 6 4.70 7.33 11.60
C LEU A 6 6.16 7.29 11.12
N GLU A 7 6.82 8.45 11.04
CA GLU A 7 8.22 8.56 10.60
C GLU A 7 9.16 7.81 11.55
N ASN A 8 8.95 7.97 12.85
CA ASN A 8 9.77 7.29 13.85
C ASN A 8 9.54 5.77 13.82
N GLU A 9 8.28 5.32 13.76
CA GLU A 9 7.94 3.90 13.69
C GLU A 9 8.48 3.24 12.41
N LEU A 10 8.42 3.93 11.27
CA LEU A 10 9.01 3.47 10.01
C LEU A 10 10.53 3.40 10.08
N SER A 11 11.18 4.43 10.64
CA SER A 11 12.63 4.46 10.80
C SER A 11 13.11 3.34 11.73
N GLU A 12 12.42 3.11 12.84
CA GLU A 12 12.70 2.01 13.77
C GLU A 12 12.51 0.64 13.10
N PHE A 13 11.39 0.46 12.38
CA PHE A 13 11.12 -0.78 11.65
C PHE A 13 12.20 -1.09 10.60
N LEU A 14 12.72 -0.06 9.93
CA LEU A 14 13.72 -0.20 8.86
C LEU A 14 15.15 -0.23 9.38
N GLU A 15 15.38 -0.17 10.70
CA GLU A 15 16.73 -0.26 11.25
C GLU A 15 17.38 -1.60 10.88
N GLY A 16 18.51 -1.54 10.19
CA GLY A 16 19.29 -2.72 9.81
C GLY A 16 18.67 -3.58 8.70
N TYR A 17 17.72 -3.05 7.90
CA TYR A 17 17.22 -3.82 6.77
C TYR A 17 18.33 -4.08 5.74
N GLU A 18 18.39 -5.31 5.23
CA GLU A 18 19.32 -5.73 4.17
C GLU A 18 18.63 -5.70 2.80
N LYS A 19 17.41 -6.20 2.73
CA LYS A 19 16.55 -6.19 1.54
C LYS A 19 15.12 -5.88 1.92
N LEU A 20 14.56 -4.85 1.31
CA LEU A 20 13.20 -4.39 1.55
C LEU A 20 12.31 -4.69 0.35
N ILE A 21 11.12 -5.22 0.61
CA ILE A 21 10.03 -5.25 -0.37
C ILE A 21 8.94 -4.30 0.08
N ILE A 22 8.49 -3.43 -0.81
CA ILE A 22 7.29 -2.60 -0.61
C ILE A 22 6.23 -3.09 -1.58
N LEU A 23 5.11 -3.57 -1.03
CA LEU A 23 4.01 -4.18 -1.74
C LEU A 23 2.79 -3.25 -1.69
N GLY A 24 2.30 -2.81 -2.84
CA GLY A 24 1.04 -2.07 -2.96
C GLY A 24 -0.10 -3.01 -3.34
N ILE A 25 -1.16 -3.02 -2.55
CA ILE A 25 -2.37 -3.80 -2.78
C ILE A 25 -3.51 -2.83 -3.07
N GLY A 26 -4.46 -3.24 -3.90
CA GLY A 26 -5.66 -2.46 -4.19
C GLY A 26 -6.16 -2.58 -5.61
N ASN A 27 -7.33 -2.00 -5.87
CA ASN A 27 -7.99 -2.01 -7.17
C ASN A 27 -8.06 -0.58 -7.75
N GLU A 28 -7.28 -0.32 -8.79
CA GLU A 28 -7.25 0.99 -9.46
C GLU A 28 -8.59 1.37 -10.12
N LEU A 29 -9.51 0.43 -10.32
CA LEU A 29 -10.86 0.67 -10.83
C LEU A 29 -11.85 1.12 -9.74
N LYS A 30 -11.40 1.26 -8.50
CA LYS A 30 -12.23 1.64 -7.35
C LYS A 30 -11.60 2.80 -6.59
N PHE A 31 -11.69 4.02 -7.09
CA PHE A 31 -11.18 5.23 -6.43
C PHE A 31 -10.04 4.96 -5.42
N ASP A 32 -10.29 5.14 -4.13
CA ASP A 32 -9.29 5.09 -3.07
C ASP A 32 -8.74 3.68 -2.79
N ASP A 33 -9.42 2.64 -3.26
CA ASP A 33 -8.90 1.27 -3.22
C ASP A 33 -7.62 1.12 -4.07
N GLY A 34 -7.41 2.01 -5.03
CA GLY A 34 -6.19 2.08 -5.84
C GLY A 34 -4.99 2.76 -5.18
N VAL A 35 -5.06 3.14 -3.89
CA VAL A 35 -3.99 3.92 -3.24
C VAL A 35 -2.66 3.17 -3.14
N GLY A 36 -2.68 1.88 -2.86
CA GLY A 36 -1.46 1.04 -2.81
C GLY A 36 -0.74 1.01 -4.16
N PRO A 37 -1.39 0.58 -5.26
CA PRO A 37 -0.88 0.68 -6.62
C PRO A 37 -0.37 2.07 -7.00
N PHE A 38 -1.11 3.13 -6.65
CA PHE A 38 -0.72 4.51 -6.91
C PHE A 38 0.61 4.85 -6.24
N ILE A 39 0.78 4.53 -4.95
CA ILE A 39 2.03 4.81 -4.22
C ILE A 39 3.20 4.06 -4.84
N ILE A 40 3.04 2.78 -5.18
CA ILE A 40 4.09 2.00 -5.84
C ILE A 40 4.48 2.61 -7.18
N SER A 41 3.50 3.02 -8.00
CA SER A 41 3.77 3.70 -9.27
C SER A 41 4.60 4.97 -9.06
N LYS A 42 4.23 5.80 -8.10
CA LYS A 42 4.97 7.03 -7.79
C LYS A 42 6.38 6.77 -7.25
N LEU A 43 6.55 5.75 -6.40
CA LEU A 43 7.89 5.39 -5.89
C LEU A 43 8.80 4.86 -7.00
N ASN A 44 8.28 4.21 -8.04
CA ASN A 44 9.05 3.78 -9.20
C ASN A 44 9.66 4.94 -10.00
N ASP A 45 9.11 6.15 -9.89
CA ASP A 45 9.65 7.34 -10.55
C ASP A 45 10.94 7.84 -9.87
N PHE A 46 11.28 7.30 -8.69
CA PHE A 46 12.47 7.70 -7.93
C PHE A 46 13.57 6.64 -8.00
N LYS A 47 14.82 7.12 -7.91
CA LYS A 47 15.98 6.25 -7.84
C LYS A 47 16.16 5.75 -6.41
N LEU A 48 15.50 4.65 -6.10
CA LEU A 48 15.68 3.95 -4.82
C LEU A 48 16.95 3.09 -4.83
N ASN A 49 17.38 2.68 -3.63
CA ASN A 49 18.51 1.76 -3.47
C ASN A 49 18.24 0.41 -4.13
N SER A 50 19.28 -0.24 -4.66
CA SER A 50 19.16 -1.51 -5.40
C SER A 50 18.66 -2.70 -4.56
N ASN A 51 18.67 -2.58 -3.25
CA ASN A 51 18.15 -3.57 -2.31
C ASN A 51 16.67 -3.34 -1.94
N ILE A 52 16.00 -2.41 -2.62
CA ILE A 52 14.56 -2.14 -2.47
C ILE A 52 13.84 -2.66 -3.72
N LEU A 53 12.87 -3.54 -3.51
CA LEU A 53 12.01 -4.06 -4.57
C LEU A 53 10.59 -3.56 -4.38
N LEU A 54 10.08 -2.84 -5.38
CA LEU A 54 8.69 -2.40 -5.42
C LEU A 54 7.83 -3.43 -6.17
N ILE A 55 6.71 -3.82 -5.59
CA ILE A 55 5.76 -4.76 -6.21
C ILE A 55 4.36 -4.14 -6.17
N ASN A 56 3.78 -3.95 -7.34
CA ASN A 56 2.36 -3.67 -7.45
C ASN A 56 1.61 -5.00 -7.54
N ALA A 57 0.92 -5.37 -6.47
CA ALA A 57 0.22 -6.65 -6.36
C ALA A 57 -1.25 -6.56 -6.81
N PHE A 58 -1.74 -5.34 -7.04
CA PHE A 58 -3.15 -5.11 -7.40
C PHE A 58 -4.10 -5.85 -6.45
N THR A 59 -5.06 -6.59 -6.98
CA THR A 59 -6.09 -7.30 -6.20
C THR A 59 -5.73 -8.76 -5.87
N VAL A 60 -4.53 -9.23 -6.24
CA VAL A 60 -4.12 -10.64 -6.14
C VAL A 60 -2.73 -10.80 -5.51
N PRO A 61 -2.52 -10.29 -4.27
CA PRO A 61 -1.21 -10.32 -3.61
C PRO A 61 -0.66 -11.74 -3.45
N GLU A 62 -1.53 -12.73 -3.35
CA GLU A 62 -1.16 -14.16 -3.25
C GLU A 62 -0.33 -14.65 -4.44
N ASN A 63 -0.53 -14.09 -5.63
CA ASN A 63 0.24 -14.45 -6.83
C ASN A 63 1.72 -14.06 -6.73
N PHE A 64 2.06 -13.16 -5.82
CA PHE A 64 3.43 -12.68 -5.61
C PHE A 64 4.16 -13.41 -4.50
N THR A 65 3.50 -14.27 -3.73
CA THR A 65 4.09 -14.98 -2.58
C THR A 65 5.37 -15.73 -2.95
N GLY A 66 5.35 -16.45 -4.08
CA GLY A 66 6.52 -17.18 -4.58
C GLY A 66 7.70 -16.27 -4.91
N LYS A 67 7.42 -15.15 -5.60
CA LYS A 67 8.43 -14.13 -5.94
C LYS A 67 9.00 -13.50 -4.66
N ILE A 68 8.15 -13.06 -3.74
CA ILE A 68 8.58 -12.44 -2.48
C ILE A 68 9.49 -13.38 -1.70
N ARG A 69 9.12 -14.65 -1.56
CA ARG A 69 9.94 -15.65 -0.85
C ARG A 69 11.27 -15.94 -1.55
N ALA A 70 11.29 -15.98 -2.89
CA ALA A 70 12.51 -16.19 -3.66
C ALA A 70 13.51 -15.02 -3.50
N GLU A 71 13.00 -13.81 -3.32
CA GLU A 71 13.81 -12.61 -3.05
C GLU A 71 14.42 -12.59 -1.65
N ASN A 72 13.93 -13.42 -0.72
CA ASN A 72 14.39 -13.55 0.66
C ASN A 72 14.55 -12.18 1.37
N PRO A 73 13.51 -11.33 1.43
CA PRO A 73 13.62 -10.02 2.04
C PRO A 73 13.84 -10.11 3.55
N SER A 74 14.61 -9.17 4.09
CA SER A 74 14.72 -8.99 5.54
C SER A 74 13.50 -8.26 6.11
N HIS A 75 12.89 -7.35 5.32
CA HIS A 75 11.74 -6.55 5.72
C HIS A 75 10.72 -6.44 4.58
N ILE A 76 9.45 -6.37 4.93
CA ILE A 76 8.34 -6.20 3.99
C ILE A 76 7.41 -5.11 4.51
N ILE A 77 7.11 -4.12 3.67
CA ILE A 77 6.04 -3.13 3.90
C ILE A 77 4.89 -3.45 2.96
N ILE A 78 3.68 -3.54 3.50
CA ILE A 78 2.43 -3.70 2.73
C ILE A 78 1.64 -2.41 2.86
N ILE A 79 1.15 -1.88 1.74
CA ILE A 79 0.36 -0.64 1.67
C ILE A 79 -0.97 -0.94 1.01
N ASP A 80 -2.08 -0.57 1.65
CA ASP A 80 -3.44 -0.78 1.15
C ASP A 80 -4.41 0.27 1.71
N ALA A 81 -5.54 0.46 1.05
CA ALA A 81 -6.69 1.15 1.63
C ALA A 81 -7.28 0.32 2.77
N CYS A 82 -7.57 0.95 3.89
CA CYS A 82 -7.99 0.22 5.07
C CYS A 82 -9.04 1.00 5.86
N LEU A 83 -10.20 0.38 6.11
CA LEU A 83 -11.25 0.95 6.95
C LEU A 83 -10.87 0.82 8.43
N MET A 84 -10.36 1.89 9.01
CA MET A 84 -9.87 1.97 10.38
C MET A 84 -10.76 2.85 11.27
N GLY A 85 -11.78 3.49 10.69
CA GLY A 85 -12.64 4.45 11.38
C GLY A 85 -11.95 5.79 11.67
N LEU A 86 -10.95 6.14 10.88
CA LEU A 86 -10.21 7.40 10.95
C LEU A 86 -10.80 8.44 9.98
N LYS A 87 -10.14 9.57 9.83
CA LYS A 87 -10.49 10.54 8.78
C LYS A 87 -9.94 10.08 7.45
N ALA A 88 -10.69 10.30 6.38
CA ALA A 88 -10.23 10.01 5.03
C ALA A 88 -8.85 10.61 4.75
N GLY A 89 -7.94 9.77 4.26
CA GLY A 89 -6.55 10.13 4.01
C GLY A 89 -5.61 10.00 5.21
N ASP A 90 -6.12 9.68 6.41
CA ASP A 90 -5.25 9.38 7.54
C ASP A 90 -4.43 8.10 7.24
N VAL A 91 -3.12 8.19 7.52
CA VAL A 91 -2.16 7.10 7.32
C VAL A 91 -1.77 6.53 8.67
N LYS A 92 -1.81 5.21 8.81
CA LYS A 92 -1.49 4.54 10.07
C LYS A 92 -0.79 3.21 9.86
N ILE A 93 0.21 2.94 10.68
CA ILE A 93 0.74 1.58 10.86
C ILE A 93 -0.26 0.78 11.66
N VAL A 94 -0.62 -0.38 11.14
CA VAL A 94 -1.62 -1.26 11.75
C VAL A 94 -0.92 -2.40 12.45
N ASP A 95 -1.22 -2.57 13.72
CA ASP A 95 -0.71 -3.67 14.51
C ASP A 95 -1.18 -5.03 13.97
N ARG A 96 -0.28 -6.02 13.95
CA ARG A 96 -0.56 -7.39 13.47
C ARG A 96 -1.76 -8.04 14.17
N LYS A 97 -1.98 -7.72 15.45
CA LYS A 97 -3.14 -8.17 16.23
C LYS A 97 -4.49 -7.65 15.71
N ASP A 98 -4.46 -6.49 15.04
CA ASP A 98 -5.66 -5.82 14.54
C ASP A 98 -6.01 -6.24 13.11
N PHE A 99 -5.15 -6.99 12.41
CA PHE A 99 -5.39 -7.51 11.05
C PHE A 99 -6.67 -8.36 10.91
N VAL A 100 -7.14 -8.96 12.01
CA VAL A 100 -8.39 -9.75 12.03
C VAL A 100 -9.63 -8.87 11.98
N ASN A 101 -9.52 -7.63 12.51
CA ASN A 101 -10.64 -6.70 12.66
C ASN A 101 -10.74 -5.68 11.53
N ILE A 102 -9.74 -5.64 10.66
CA ILE A 102 -9.68 -4.66 9.60
C ILE A 102 -10.29 -5.29 8.35
N GLY A 103 -11.39 -4.72 7.91
CA GLY A 103 -11.98 -5.02 6.61
C GLY A 103 -11.05 -4.53 5.50
N ILE A 104 -10.23 -5.42 4.97
CA ILE A 104 -9.54 -5.18 3.70
C ILE A 104 -10.63 -5.18 2.64
N SER A 105 -10.76 -4.08 1.92
CA SER A 105 -11.95 -3.71 1.19
C SER A 105 -12.31 -4.66 0.03
N THR A 106 -11.39 -5.49 -0.47
CA THR A 106 -11.63 -6.21 -1.74
C THR A 106 -11.00 -7.59 -1.87
N HIS A 107 -10.36 -8.15 -0.83
CA HIS A 107 -9.58 -9.38 -1.01
C HIS A 107 -10.27 -10.63 -0.47
N SER A 108 -10.27 -11.70 -1.28
CA SER A 108 -10.79 -13.02 -0.92
C SER A 108 -9.96 -13.72 0.16
N MET A 109 -8.70 -13.32 0.34
CA MET A 109 -7.79 -13.85 1.35
C MET A 109 -7.60 -12.82 2.48
N SER A 110 -7.76 -13.22 3.73
CA SER A 110 -7.47 -12.32 4.84
C SER A 110 -5.96 -12.00 4.88
N LEU A 111 -5.62 -10.75 5.24
CA LEU A 111 -4.23 -10.30 5.39
C LEU A 111 -3.41 -11.23 6.29
N ASN A 112 -4.04 -11.75 7.35
CA ASN A 112 -3.40 -12.72 8.24
C ASN A 112 -2.91 -13.99 7.54
N TYR A 113 -3.71 -14.54 6.61
CA TYR A 113 -3.29 -15.70 5.84
C TYR A 113 -2.16 -15.35 4.88
N PHE A 114 -2.30 -14.24 4.16
CA PHE A 114 -1.26 -13.79 3.24
C PHE A 114 0.09 -13.62 3.95
N VAL A 115 0.11 -12.90 5.07
CA VAL A 115 1.35 -12.67 5.85
C VAL A 115 1.96 -13.97 6.35
N LYS A 116 1.16 -14.96 6.77
CA LYS A 116 1.66 -16.28 7.12
C LYS A 116 2.36 -16.99 5.96
N PHE A 117 1.84 -16.86 4.74
CA PHE A 117 2.47 -17.44 3.56
C PHE A 117 3.78 -16.77 3.15
N LEU A 118 4.01 -15.50 3.54
CA LEU A 118 5.27 -14.82 3.28
C LEU A 118 6.44 -15.44 4.06
N ASN A 119 6.16 -16.09 5.18
CA ASN A 119 7.16 -16.70 6.07
C ASN A 119 8.26 -15.69 6.46
N ASN A 120 7.84 -14.48 6.81
CA ASN A 120 8.70 -13.39 7.24
C ASN A 120 8.09 -12.76 8.49
N ASP A 121 8.90 -12.55 9.53
CA ASP A 121 8.43 -11.97 10.80
C ASP A 121 8.45 -10.43 10.77
N ASN A 122 9.30 -9.84 9.93
CA ASN A 122 9.43 -8.39 9.78
C ASN A 122 8.48 -7.88 8.69
N VAL A 123 7.19 -7.92 8.95
CA VAL A 123 6.14 -7.41 8.05
C VAL A 123 5.40 -6.27 8.73
N LEU A 124 5.42 -5.10 8.09
CA LEU A 124 4.68 -3.91 8.49
C LEU A 124 3.52 -3.69 7.53
N PHE A 125 2.35 -3.34 8.05
CA PHE A 125 1.21 -2.94 7.24
C PHE A 125 0.89 -1.47 7.48
N ILE A 126 0.78 -0.71 6.38
CA ILE A 126 0.38 0.69 6.38
C ILE A 126 -1.00 0.79 5.75
N GLY A 127 -1.98 1.17 6.56
CA GLY A 127 -3.34 1.44 6.11
C GLY A 127 -3.53 2.93 5.80
N ILE A 128 -4.29 3.21 4.76
CA ILE A 128 -4.75 4.57 4.43
C ILE A 128 -6.28 4.54 4.47
N GLU A 129 -6.87 5.41 5.31
CA GLU A 129 -8.33 5.47 5.44
C GLU A 129 -8.96 5.99 4.14
N PRO A 130 -9.81 5.19 3.47
CA PRO A 130 -10.46 5.60 2.23
C PRO A 130 -11.65 6.53 2.49
N GLU A 131 -12.01 7.33 1.50
CA GLU A 131 -13.24 8.12 1.44
C GLU A 131 -14.28 7.49 0.52
N ASN A 132 -13.83 6.92 -0.60
CA ASN A 132 -14.68 6.31 -1.62
C ASN A 132 -14.07 5.00 -2.13
N LEU A 133 -14.83 3.91 -2.07
CA LEU A 133 -14.47 2.57 -2.56
C LEU A 133 -15.40 2.08 -3.69
N GLU A 134 -16.18 2.96 -4.30
CA GLU A 134 -17.05 2.62 -5.41
C GLU A 134 -16.26 2.32 -6.68
N LEU A 135 -16.86 1.59 -7.61
CA LEU A 135 -16.31 1.39 -8.94
C LEU A 135 -16.35 2.72 -9.71
N ILE A 136 -15.27 3.00 -10.42
CA ILE A 136 -15.22 4.15 -11.34
C ILE A 136 -16.12 3.81 -12.52
N ASP A 137 -17.17 4.61 -12.71
CA ASP A 137 -18.07 4.47 -13.84
C ASP A 137 -17.41 5.04 -15.10
N SER A 138 -17.38 4.22 -16.17
CA SER A 138 -16.84 4.63 -17.47
C SER A 138 -17.54 5.87 -18.03
N ASP A 139 -18.85 6.02 -17.74
CA ASP A 139 -19.64 7.17 -18.20
C ASP A 139 -19.25 8.49 -17.51
N SER A 140 -18.69 8.41 -16.29
CA SER A 140 -18.19 9.58 -15.53
C SER A 140 -16.86 10.11 -16.05
N LEU A 141 -16.12 9.32 -16.81
CA LEU A 141 -14.79 9.69 -17.32
C LEU A 141 -14.83 10.43 -18.67
N GLY A 142 -15.95 10.39 -19.40
CA GLY A 142 -16.14 11.13 -20.66
C GLY A 142 -15.16 10.79 -21.79
N VAL A 143 -14.51 9.64 -21.74
CA VAL A 143 -13.46 9.23 -22.68
C VAL A 143 -13.78 7.85 -23.27
N GLU A 144 -13.71 7.73 -24.60
CA GLU A 144 -13.72 6.44 -25.27
C GLU A 144 -12.48 5.62 -24.86
N VAL A 145 -12.71 4.34 -24.51
CA VAL A 145 -11.77 3.38 -23.90
C VAL A 145 -10.68 2.96 -24.92
N ILE A 146 -9.80 3.84 -25.38
CA ILE A 146 -8.78 3.47 -26.39
C ILE A 146 -7.33 3.61 -25.89
N ASP A 147 -7.03 4.40 -24.85
CA ASP A 147 -5.68 4.57 -24.30
C ASP A 147 -5.75 4.84 -22.79
N TYR A 148 -5.93 3.80 -21.99
CA TYR A 148 -5.89 3.95 -20.54
C TYR A 148 -4.48 3.83 -19.98
N GLU A 149 -3.77 4.95 -19.84
CA GLU A 149 -2.93 5.14 -18.67
C GLU A 149 -3.86 5.44 -17.49
N PHE A 150 -4.28 4.41 -16.78
CA PHE A 150 -5.14 4.55 -15.62
C PHE A 150 -4.33 5.16 -14.46
N ASN A 151 -4.33 6.47 -14.37
CA ASN A 151 -3.91 7.19 -13.19
C ASN A 151 -5.07 7.13 -12.19
N GLY A 152 -5.04 6.15 -11.28
CA GLY A 152 -6.08 5.94 -10.28
C GLY A 152 -6.60 7.25 -9.71
N GLN A 153 -7.93 7.47 -9.79
CA GLN A 153 -8.56 8.68 -9.28
C GLN A 153 -8.75 8.55 -7.78
N LEU A 154 -7.75 8.92 -7.00
CA LEU A 154 -7.91 9.04 -5.56
C LEU A 154 -8.76 10.27 -5.21
N THR A 155 -9.55 10.18 -4.14
CA THR A 155 -10.17 11.35 -3.56
C THR A 155 -9.12 12.32 -3.02
N SER A 156 -9.49 13.62 -2.92
CA SER A 156 -8.52 14.66 -2.54
C SER A 156 -7.84 14.43 -1.18
N ASN A 157 -8.56 13.85 -0.22
CA ASN A 157 -8.00 13.58 1.11
C ASN A 157 -7.05 12.39 1.08
N VAL A 158 -7.41 11.32 0.38
CA VAL A 158 -6.57 10.12 0.21
C VAL A 158 -5.33 10.44 -0.62
N GLN A 159 -5.46 11.28 -1.66
CA GLN A 159 -4.31 11.78 -2.41
C GLN A 159 -3.28 12.48 -1.49
N LYS A 160 -3.74 13.36 -0.58
CA LYS A 160 -2.85 14.03 0.38
C LYS A 160 -2.16 13.04 1.33
N GLY A 161 -2.90 12.02 1.80
CA GLY A 161 -2.34 10.94 2.62
C GLY A 161 -1.29 10.13 1.88
N ALA A 162 -1.56 9.78 0.61
CA ALA A 162 -0.61 9.09 -0.24
C ALA A 162 0.65 9.92 -0.49
N ASP A 163 0.50 11.20 -0.83
CA ASP A 163 1.63 12.12 -1.06
C ASP A 163 2.49 12.29 0.21
N TYR A 164 1.84 12.37 1.38
CA TYR A 164 2.53 12.39 2.67
C TYR A 164 3.37 11.12 2.87
N LEU A 165 2.78 9.93 2.70
CA LEU A 165 3.49 8.66 2.86
C LEU A 165 4.64 8.52 1.85
N ILE A 166 4.43 8.90 0.60
CA ILE A 166 5.48 8.91 -0.44
C ILE A 166 6.66 9.77 0.00
N ASN A 167 6.41 10.98 0.52
CA ASN A 167 7.47 11.88 0.97
C ASN A 167 8.23 11.29 2.15
N VAL A 168 7.54 10.73 3.15
CA VAL A 168 8.16 10.05 4.29
C VAL A 168 9.05 8.89 3.83
N LEU A 169 8.55 8.02 2.95
CA LEU A 169 9.32 6.89 2.43
C LEU A 169 10.56 7.36 1.65
N LYS A 170 10.46 8.44 0.89
CA LYS A 170 11.60 9.00 0.13
C LYS A 170 12.68 9.59 1.03
N GLU A 171 12.33 10.11 2.19
CA GLU A 171 13.29 10.68 3.14
C GLU A 171 14.02 9.58 3.93
N ILE A 172 13.38 8.43 4.14
CA ILE A 172 13.92 7.33 4.94
C ILE A 172 14.71 6.33 4.08
N LEU A 173 14.34 6.12 2.79
CA LEU A 173 14.91 5.12 1.88
C LEU A 173 15.99 5.68 0.98
#